data_29fb0cfb270647746946265e802b3c44
#
_entry.id   29fb0cfb270647746946265e802b3c44
#
_cell.length_a   1.000
_cell.length_b   1.000
_cell.length_c   1.000
_cell.angle_alpha   90.00
_cell.angle_beta   90.00
_cell.angle_gamma   90.00
#
_symmetry.space_group_name_H-M   'P 1'
#
loop_
_entity.id
_entity.type
_entity.pdbx_description
1 polymer ?
#
loop_
_entity_poly.entity_id
_entity_poly.type
_entity_poly.pdbx_seq_one_letter_code
_entity_poly.pdbx_strand_id
1 'polypeptide(L)'
;MDMAEFKTDIEIAQEAQPQHIREIAAKIGLTEDDIEYYGKYKAKVDYNLLSTPRKDGVKPKLILCTAINPTPAGEGKTTTTVGVGDALSKLGKKTVIALREPSLGPVFGVKGGAAGGGYAQVVPMEDINLHFTGDFHAIGAANNLLAAMVDNHIYQGNELDIDPRRVVWRRCVDMNDRQLRNVVDGLGGKANGYTREDGFDITVASEIMAAFCLATGLDDLKERFSKIVVAYSRKGDPVTAGQINAQGAMTALLKDALKPNLVQTLEGTPAFIHGGPFANIAHGCNSVMATKMALHFGDYVVTEAGFGADLGAEKFIDIKCRLTGLRPDAVIIVATIKALKYNGGVPKADVGKENLEALEKGLPNLLKHVENITKVFGLPAVVALNRFVNDTDAEIELVTKKCAELGVNVKMSEVWGKGGEGGIELAEEVIRLCDQPNDFKFAYDENLSIREKIEAIATKVYGADGVDFAPKAAKEIDELEKFGYGNIPVCMAKTQYSLTDDQTKLGRPTGFRITIRQVTVSAGAGFIVALTGEIMKMPGLPKVPAAEKIDVDNTGKISGLF
;
A
#
# COMPACT_ATOMS: atom_id res chain seq x y z
N MET A 1 31.96 26.36 -8.88
CA MET A 1 31.03 25.50 -9.65
C MET A 1 29.67 25.77 -9.09
N ASP A 2 28.83 26.45 -9.86
CA ASP A 2 27.45 26.70 -9.50
C ASP A 2 26.78 25.34 -9.18
N MET A 3 26.20 25.23 -8.00
CA MET A 3 25.30 24.09 -7.72
C MET A 3 24.14 24.22 -8.73
N ALA A 4 24.14 23.36 -9.74
CA ALA A 4 22.97 23.23 -10.61
C ALA A 4 21.76 23.03 -9.69
N GLU A 5 20.86 23.97 -9.70
CA GLU A 5 19.63 23.91 -8.94
C GLU A 5 18.83 22.73 -9.52
N PHE A 6 18.73 21.62 -8.78
CA PHE A 6 17.95 20.47 -9.21
C PHE A 6 16.50 20.89 -9.23
N LYS A 7 15.82 20.67 -10.37
CA LYS A 7 14.39 20.89 -10.49
C LYS A 7 13.63 20.04 -9.48
N THR A 8 12.58 20.59 -8.93
CA THR A 8 11.64 19.87 -8.08
C THR A 8 10.81 18.86 -8.88
N ASP A 9 10.23 17.88 -8.21
CA ASP A 9 9.42 16.85 -8.88
C ASP A 9 8.25 17.46 -9.66
N ILE A 10 7.60 18.51 -9.13
CA ILE A 10 6.50 19.18 -9.85
C ILE A 10 7.00 19.97 -11.07
N GLU A 11 8.17 20.61 -11.00
CA GLU A 11 8.74 21.32 -12.16
C GLU A 11 9.06 20.35 -13.29
N ILE A 12 9.64 19.18 -12.98
CA ILE A 12 9.90 18.12 -13.97
C ILE A 12 8.58 17.64 -14.58
N ALA A 13 7.57 17.40 -13.76
CA ALA A 13 6.26 16.94 -14.23
C ALA A 13 5.53 17.98 -15.11
N GLN A 14 5.63 19.27 -14.76
CA GLN A 14 4.99 20.36 -15.51
C GLN A 14 5.68 20.64 -16.85
N GLU A 15 6.98 20.36 -16.99
CA GLU A 15 7.71 20.47 -18.25
C GLU A 15 7.48 19.27 -19.18
N ALA A 16 6.95 18.18 -18.64
CA ALA A 16 6.67 16.97 -19.42
C ALA A 16 5.61 17.25 -20.51
N GLN A 17 5.73 16.53 -21.61
CA GLN A 17 4.75 16.52 -22.69
C GLN A 17 4.15 15.11 -22.83
N PRO A 18 3.16 14.77 -21.98
CA PRO A 18 2.57 13.44 -22.02
C PRO A 18 1.90 13.16 -23.37
N GLN A 19 1.96 11.91 -23.80
CA GLN A 19 1.20 11.42 -24.95
C GLN A 19 -0.28 11.40 -24.61
N HIS A 20 -1.15 11.50 -25.62
CA HIS A 20 -2.58 11.33 -25.40
C HIS A 20 -2.86 9.91 -24.86
N ILE A 21 -3.77 9.77 -23.91
CA ILE A 21 -4.00 8.50 -23.22
C ILE A 21 -4.40 7.36 -24.17
N ARG A 22 -5.05 7.65 -25.31
CA ARG A 22 -5.35 6.66 -26.36
C ARG A 22 -4.09 6.01 -26.95
N GLU A 23 -3.00 6.76 -27.04
CA GLU A 23 -1.73 6.26 -27.56
C GLU A 23 -1.07 5.32 -26.55
N ILE A 24 -1.21 5.64 -25.27
CA ILE A 24 -0.76 4.78 -24.17
C ILE A 24 -1.60 3.50 -24.10
N ALA A 25 -2.91 3.61 -24.23
CA ALA A 25 -3.83 2.47 -24.30
C ALA A 25 -3.47 1.53 -25.46
N ALA A 26 -3.20 2.09 -26.65
CA ALA A 26 -2.81 1.33 -27.84
C ALA A 26 -1.51 0.53 -27.64
N LYS A 27 -0.54 1.02 -26.85
CA LYS A 27 0.71 0.30 -26.53
C LYS A 27 0.47 -1.06 -25.87
N ILE A 28 -0.63 -1.19 -25.16
CA ILE A 28 -1.01 -2.42 -24.45
C ILE A 28 -2.17 -3.16 -25.14
N GLY A 29 -2.57 -2.69 -26.32
CA GLY A 29 -3.59 -3.33 -27.15
C GLY A 29 -5.03 -2.99 -26.80
N LEU A 30 -5.25 -1.92 -26.03
CA LEU A 30 -6.57 -1.35 -25.78
C LEU A 30 -7.00 -0.42 -26.92
N THR A 31 -8.29 -0.42 -27.21
CA THR A 31 -8.95 0.48 -28.17
C THR A 31 -9.69 1.61 -27.44
N GLU A 32 -10.20 2.57 -28.19
CA GLU A 32 -11.02 3.64 -27.60
C GLU A 32 -12.34 3.13 -26.99
N ASP A 33 -12.86 2.01 -27.46
CA ASP A 33 -14.07 1.38 -26.91
C ASP A 33 -13.82 0.69 -25.55
N ASP A 34 -12.56 0.41 -25.22
CA ASP A 34 -12.16 -0.26 -23.97
C ASP A 34 -11.92 0.72 -22.81
N ILE A 35 -11.90 2.02 -23.09
CA ILE A 35 -11.53 3.07 -22.14
C ILE A 35 -12.56 4.19 -22.06
N GLU A 36 -12.66 4.79 -20.88
CA GLU A 36 -13.44 5.99 -20.64
C GLU A 36 -12.49 7.15 -20.34
N TYR A 37 -12.53 8.21 -21.17
CA TYR A 37 -11.66 9.37 -21.01
C TYR A 37 -12.01 10.20 -19.77
N TYR A 38 -10.99 10.50 -18.98
CA TYR A 38 -11.01 11.48 -17.88
C TYR A 38 -10.06 12.64 -18.21
N GLY A 39 -10.25 13.26 -19.38
CA GLY A 39 -9.36 14.25 -19.98
C GLY A 39 -8.37 13.61 -20.96
N LYS A 40 -7.30 14.36 -21.32
CA LYS A 40 -6.36 13.93 -22.36
C LYS A 40 -5.39 12.83 -21.92
N TYR A 41 -5.09 12.78 -20.62
CA TYR A 41 -3.95 12.04 -20.07
C TYR A 41 -4.34 10.97 -19.07
N LYS A 42 -5.64 10.79 -18.83
CA LYS A 42 -6.20 9.79 -17.91
C LYS A 42 -7.37 9.07 -18.55
N ALA A 43 -7.53 7.80 -18.25
CA ALA A 43 -8.72 7.04 -18.62
C ALA A 43 -9.01 5.95 -17.59
N LYS A 44 -10.26 5.54 -17.49
CA LYS A 44 -10.64 4.30 -16.81
C LYS A 44 -10.72 3.18 -17.83
N VAL A 45 -10.32 1.97 -17.43
CA VAL A 45 -10.35 0.77 -18.27
C VAL A 45 -11.47 -0.16 -17.80
N ASP A 46 -12.26 -0.67 -18.74
CA ASP A 46 -13.38 -1.54 -18.42
C ASP A 46 -12.90 -2.86 -17.79
N TYR A 47 -13.32 -3.13 -16.57
CA TYR A 47 -12.97 -4.35 -15.85
C TYR A 47 -13.58 -5.62 -16.48
N ASN A 48 -14.62 -5.50 -17.32
CA ASN A 48 -15.20 -6.64 -18.03
C ASN A 48 -14.21 -7.28 -19.02
N LEU A 49 -13.17 -6.57 -19.43
CA LEU A 49 -12.09 -7.13 -20.24
C LEU A 49 -11.38 -8.32 -19.57
N LEU A 50 -11.37 -8.38 -18.24
CA LEU A 50 -10.81 -9.48 -17.48
C LEU A 50 -11.65 -10.78 -17.55
N SER A 51 -12.89 -10.72 -18.04
CA SER A 51 -13.72 -11.91 -18.27
C SER A 51 -13.23 -12.78 -19.43
N THR A 52 -12.45 -12.20 -20.34
CA THR A 52 -11.87 -12.91 -21.48
C THR A 52 -10.43 -13.28 -21.17
N PRO A 53 -10.04 -14.56 -21.26
CA PRO A 53 -8.64 -14.96 -21.04
C PRO A 53 -7.69 -14.28 -22.03
N ARG A 54 -6.45 -14.06 -21.63
CA ARG A 54 -5.38 -13.59 -22.50
C ARG A 54 -5.16 -14.56 -23.67
N LYS A 55 -5.12 -14.04 -24.91
CA LYS A 55 -5.15 -14.86 -26.14
C LYS A 55 -3.78 -15.17 -26.74
N ASP A 56 -2.73 -14.46 -26.33
CA ASP A 56 -1.39 -14.55 -26.91
C ASP A 56 -0.52 -15.72 -26.38
N GLY A 57 -1.03 -16.45 -25.38
CA GLY A 57 -0.32 -17.57 -24.75
C GLY A 57 0.88 -17.16 -23.89
N VAL A 58 1.14 -15.88 -23.73
CA VAL A 58 2.24 -15.37 -22.90
C VAL A 58 1.87 -15.52 -21.41
N LYS A 59 2.79 -16.06 -20.60
CA LYS A 59 2.69 -16.05 -19.14
C LYS A 59 3.35 -14.77 -18.63
N PRO A 60 2.57 -13.79 -18.18
CA PRO A 60 3.12 -12.53 -17.70
C PRO A 60 3.94 -12.72 -16.43
N LYS A 61 4.93 -11.87 -16.23
CA LYS A 61 5.81 -11.84 -15.07
C LYS A 61 5.36 -10.74 -14.10
N LEU A 62 5.19 -11.11 -12.83
CA LEU A 62 4.84 -10.17 -11.77
C LEU A 62 6.06 -9.88 -10.89
N ILE A 63 6.46 -8.61 -10.84
CA ILE A 63 7.61 -8.14 -10.09
C ILE A 63 7.10 -7.28 -8.94
N LEU A 64 7.44 -7.68 -7.71
CA LEU A 64 7.11 -6.94 -6.50
C LEU A 64 8.29 -6.06 -6.08
N CYS A 65 8.07 -4.76 -5.98
CA CYS A 65 9.01 -3.82 -5.38
C CYS A 65 8.65 -3.57 -3.92
N THR A 66 9.59 -3.85 -3.03
CA THR A 66 9.51 -3.60 -1.60
C THR A 66 10.76 -2.88 -1.12
N ALA A 67 10.95 -2.71 0.19
CA ALA A 67 12.10 -2.00 0.74
C ALA A 67 12.48 -2.54 2.12
N ILE A 68 13.55 -2.02 2.68
CA ILE A 68 13.87 -2.12 4.11
C ILE A 68 12.88 -1.29 4.94
N ASN A 69 12.96 -1.36 6.28
CA ASN A 69 12.14 -0.48 7.14
C ASN A 69 12.34 0.98 6.76
N PRO A 70 11.27 1.77 6.62
CA PRO A 70 11.38 3.17 6.22
C PRO A 70 12.12 4.00 7.26
N THR A 71 12.86 5.00 6.77
CA THR A 71 13.60 5.96 7.59
C THR A 71 13.14 7.39 7.28
N PRO A 72 13.48 8.37 8.11
CA PRO A 72 13.16 9.78 7.82
C PRO A 72 13.76 10.33 6.53
N ALA A 73 14.73 9.62 5.93
CA ALA A 73 15.35 10.01 4.66
C ALA A 73 14.56 9.56 3.43
N GLY A 74 13.68 8.56 3.61
CA GLY A 74 12.99 7.87 2.53
C GLY A 74 13.93 6.92 1.75
N GLU A 75 13.36 5.87 1.16
CA GLU A 75 14.14 4.85 0.44
C GLU A 75 13.97 4.94 -1.08
N GLY A 76 12.97 5.69 -1.57
CA GLY A 76 12.69 5.87 -2.99
C GLY A 76 12.06 4.65 -3.67
N LYS A 77 11.25 3.90 -2.95
CA LYS A 77 10.60 2.68 -3.47
C LYS A 77 9.74 2.93 -4.72
N THR A 78 8.83 3.91 -4.68
CA THR A 78 7.96 4.21 -5.82
C THR A 78 8.77 4.71 -7.02
N THR A 79 9.78 5.56 -6.78
CA THR A 79 10.73 6.03 -7.80
C THR A 79 11.44 4.84 -8.46
N THR A 80 11.92 3.88 -7.67
CA THR A 80 12.55 2.65 -8.19
C THR A 80 11.54 1.81 -8.99
N THR A 81 10.31 1.65 -8.50
CA THR A 81 9.25 0.91 -9.20
C THR A 81 8.97 1.49 -10.58
N VAL A 82 8.82 2.81 -10.68
CA VAL A 82 8.59 3.52 -11.94
C VAL A 82 9.80 3.41 -12.86
N GLY A 83 11.00 3.70 -12.32
CA GLY A 83 12.23 3.66 -13.12
C GLY A 83 12.56 2.27 -13.66
N VAL A 84 12.30 1.19 -12.92
CA VAL A 84 12.45 -0.18 -13.41
C VAL A 84 11.42 -0.49 -14.50
N GLY A 85 10.17 0.00 -14.35
CA GLY A 85 9.16 -0.13 -15.39
C GLY A 85 9.60 0.52 -16.70
N ASP A 86 10.14 1.75 -16.63
CA ASP A 86 10.69 2.45 -17.79
C ASP A 86 11.91 1.74 -18.36
N ALA A 87 12.81 1.22 -17.53
CA ALA A 87 13.97 0.45 -17.96
C ALA A 87 13.59 -0.84 -18.69
N LEU A 88 12.61 -1.59 -18.18
CA LEU A 88 12.07 -2.78 -18.86
C LEU A 88 11.47 -2.42 -20.22
N SER A 89 10.75 -1.30 -20.33
CA SER A 89 10.22 -0.80 -21.59
C SER A 89 11.35 -0.44 -22.58
N LYS A 90 12.42 0.21 -22.11
CA LYS A 90 13.62 0.48 -22.93
C LYS A 90 14.31 -0.80 -23.45
N LEU A 91 14.27 -1.86 -22.66
CA LEU A 91 14.76 -3.20 -23.06
C LEU A 91 13.78 -3.95 -24.00
N GLY A 92 12.76 -3.27 -24.51
CA GLY A 92 11.79 -3.83 -25.44
C GLY A 92 10.76 -4.77 -24.83
N LYS A 93 10.60 -4.76 -23.49
CA LYS A 93 9.58 -5.55 -22.82
C LYS A 93 8.24 -4.82 -22.83
N LYS A 94 7.14 -5.54 -23.09
CA LYS A 94 5.78 -5.01 -22.95
C LYS A 94 5.46 -4.87 -21.47
N THR A 95 5.74 -3.70 -20.91
CA THR A 95 5.72 -3.42 -19.47
C THR A 95 4.50 -2.60 -19.08
N VAL A 96 3.90 -2.95 -17.96
CA VAL A 96 2.85 -2.16 -17.29
C VAL A 96 3.19 -2.02 -15.81
N ILE A 97 3.03 -0.82 -15.27
CA ILE A 97 3.24 -0.52 -13.85
C ILE A 97 1.89 -0.49 -13.14
N ALA A 98 1.82 -0.99 -11.91
CA ALA A 98 0.62 -0.92 -11.09
C ALA A 98 0.94 -0.34 -9.70
N LEU A 99 0.36 0.81 -9.38
CA LEU A 99 0.66 1.61 -8.19
C LEU A 99 -0.60 1.93 -7.38
N ARG A 100 -0.37 2.34 -6.13
CA ARG A 100 -1.44 2.91 -5.29
C ARG A 100 -1.71 4.35 -5.66
N GLU A 101 -2.96 4.76 -5.50
CA GLU A 101 -3.39 6.15 -5.53
C GLU A 101 -3.05 6.84 -4.21
N PRO A 102 -2.49 8.07 -4.22
CA PRO A 102 -2.18 8.81 -3.00
C PRO A 102 -3.43 9.39 -2.34
N SER A 103 -3.41 9.47 -1.01
CA SER A 103 -4.44 10.10 -0.19
C SER A 103 -4.14 11.59 0.03
N LEU A 104 -5.17 12.43 0.04
CA LEU A 104 -5.04 13.87 0.26
C LEU A 104 -4.43 14.21 1.63
N GLY A 105 -4.76 13.45 2.67
CA GLY A 105 -4.22 13.70 4.00
C GLY A 105 -2.69 13.74 4.04
N PRO A 106 -1.97 12.69 3.62
CA PRO A 106 -0.51 12.71 3.48
C PRO A 106 0.02 13.79 2.54
N VAL A 107 -0.65 14.05 1.41
CA VAL A 107 -0.24 15.07 0.43
C VAL A 107 -0.22 16.46 1.05
N PHE A 108 -1.26 16.84 1.77
CA PHE A 108 -1.35 18.13 2.46
C PHE A 108 -0.69 18.15 3.83
N GLY A 109 -0.27 16.98 4.35
CA GLY A 109 0.35 16.82 5.67
C GLY A 109 1.87 16.92 5.66
N VAL A 110 2.52 15.80 5.54
CA VAL A 110 3.98 15.68 5.81
C VAL A 110 4.78 15.41 4.55
N LYS A 111 4.21 14.73 3.54
CA LYS A 111 5.00 14.11 2.50
C LYS A 111 4.24 14.00 1.20
N GLY A 112 5.01 14.12 0.13
CA GLY A 112 4.62 13.89 -1.23
C GLY A 112 3.84 12.62 -1.52
N GLY A 113 3.08 12.72 -2.60
CA GLY A 113 2.25 11.64 -3.10
C GLY A 113 3.03 10.49 -3.71
N ALA A 114 2.31 9.45 -4.10
CA ALA A 114 2.89 8.20 -4.61
C ALA A 114 3.12 8.21 -6.13
N ALA A 115 3.53 9.35 -6.73
CA ALA A 115 3.75 9.44 -8.18
C ALA A 115 5.20 9.14 -8.63
N GLY A 116 6.09 8.78 -7.71
CA GLY A 116 7.53 8.68 -7.96
C GLY A 116 8.26 10.01 -7.71
N GLY A 117 9.48 10.16 -8.24
CA GLY A 117 10.27 11.37 -8.08
C GLY A 117 11.35 11.52 -9.15
N GLY A 118 11.85 12.74 -9.32
CA GLY A 118 12.83 13.07 -10.35
C GLY A 118 12.31 12.72 -11.75
N TYR A 119 13.13 12.04 -12.51
CA TYR A 119 12.79 11.59 -13.88
C TYR A 119 12.08 10.23 -13.92
N ALA A 120 11.79 9.62 -12.77
CA ALA A 120 11.01 8.40 -12.63
C ALA A 120 9.66 8.70 -11.97
N GLN A 121 8.77 9.34 -12.70
CA GLN A 121 7.44 9.77 -12.24
C GLN A 121 6.34 9.27 -13.16
N VAL A 122 5.14 9.13 -12.58
CA VAL A 122 3.88 8.94 -13.31
C VAL A 122 3.17 10.29 -13.45
N VAL A 123 2.65 10.56 -14.62
CA VAL A 123 1.97 11.81 -14.96
C VAL A 123 0.54 11.54 -15.48
N PRO A 124 -0.42 12.45 -15.27
CA PRO A 124 -0.30 13.82 -14.73
C PRO A 124 -0.17 13.83 -13.19
N MET A 125 0.94 14.31 -12.68
CA MET A 125 1.31 14.25 -11.25
C MET A 125 0.33 15.05 -10.38
N GLU A 126 -0.07 16.25 -10.80
CA GLU A 126 -0.99 17.12 -10.06
C GLU A 126 -2.35 16.43 -9.86
N ASP A 127 -2.94 15.89 -10.93
CA ASP A 127 -4.24 15.21 -10.89
C ASP A 127 -4.18 13.98 -9.97
N ILE A 128 -3.11 13.18 -10.08
CA ILE A 128 -2.92 11.97 -9.27
C ILE A 128 -2.88 12.31 -7.78
N ASN A 129 -2.23 13.41 -7.41
CA ASN A 129 -2.06 13.81 -6.00
C ASN A 129 -3.21 14.64 -5.43
N LEU A 130 -4.10 15.16 -6.26
CA LEU A 130 -5.23 15.99 -5.84
C LEU A 130 -6.56 15.27 -6.13
N HIS A 131 -7.28 15.68 -7.14
CA HIS A 131 -8.52 15.03 -7.57
C HIS A 131 -8.26 14.22 -8.84
N PHE A 132 -8.03 12.93 -8.67
CA PHE A 132 -7.64 12.06 -9.78
C PHE A 132 -8.82 11.71 -10.69
N THR A 133 -9.64 10.76 -10.29
CA THR A 133 -10.85 10.33 -11.03
C THR A 133 -12.07 10.18 -10.14
N GLY A 134 -11.95 10.53 -8.85
CA GLY A 134 -13.03 10.52 -7.89
C GLY A 134 -13.19 9.21 -7.10
N ASP A 135 -12.27 8.25 -7.21
CA ASP A 135 -12.38 6.96 -6.55
C ASP A 135 -12.43 7.08 -5.03
N PHE A 136 -11.55 7.91 -4.45
CA PHE A 136 -11.53 8.11 -2.99
C PHE A 136 -12.77 8.83 -2.49
N HIS A 137 -13.30 9.76 -3.26
CA HIS A 137 -14.57 10.40 -2.95
C HIS A 137 -15.73 9.38 -2.95
N ALA A 138 -15.79 8.50 -3.95
CA ALA A 138 -16.78 7.43 -4.02
C ALA A 138 -16.67 6.44 -2.85
N ILE A 139 -15.44 6.07 -2.48
CA ILE A 139 -15.16 5.22 -1.30
C ILE A 139 -15.65 5.89 -0.02
N GLY A 140 -15.34 7.18 0.16
CA GLY A 140 -15.82 7.97 1.30
C GLY A 140 -17.35 8.06 1.35
N ALA A 141 -17.99 8.27 0.20
CA ALA A 141 -19.44 8.31 0.10
C ALA A 141 -20.09 6.98 0.49
N ALA A 142 -19.55 5.85 0.01
CA ALA A 142 -20.05 4.51 0.37
C ALA A 142 -19.86 4.22 1.87
N ASN A 143 -18.71 4.59 2.45
CA ASN A 143 -18.44 4.44 3.88
C ASN A 143 -19.44 5.24 4.73
N ASN A 144 -19.69 6.48 4.36
CA ASN A 144 -20.55 7.38 5.12
C ASN A 144 -22.04 7.08 4.91
N LEU A 145 -22.42 6.54 3.74
CA LEU A 145 -23.75 5.97 3.54
C LEU A 145 -24.02 4.83 4.52
N LEU A 146 -23.07 3.90 4.66
CA LEU A 146 -23.20 2.79 5.61
C LEU A 146 -23.32 3.31 7.05
N ALA A 147 -22.52 4.30 7.45
CA ALA A 147 -22.62 4.92 8.78
C ALA A 147 -24.01 5.54 9.02
N ALA A 148 -24.52 6.29 8.02
CA ALA A 148 -25.84 6.89 8.09
C ALA A 148 -26.95 5.83 8.18
N MET A 149 -26.84 4.72 7.45
CA MET A 149 -27.80 3.63 7.49
C MET A 149 -27.81 2.89 8.82
N VAL A 150 -26.64 2.71 9.47
CA VAL A 150 -26.56 2.13 10.82
C VAL A 150 -27.30 3.01 11.82
N ASP A 151 -27.02 4.30 11.85
CA ASP A 151 -27.66 5.24 12.77
C ASP A 151 -29.18 5.37 12.49
N ASN A 152 -29.57 5.37 11.22
CA ASN A 152 -30.98 5.36 10.83
C ASN A 152 -31.70 4.07 11.26
N HIS A 153 -31.06 2.91 11.17
CA HIS A 153 -31.61 1.65 11.65
C HIS A 153 -31.91 1.71 13.17
N ILE A 154 -30.95 2.23 13.96
CA ILE A 154 -31.13 2.42 15.40
C ILE A 154 -32.29 3.38 15.69
N TYR A 155 -32.38 4.49 14.95
CA TYR A 155 -33.41 5.51 15.13
C TYR A 155 -34.81 5.02 14.75
N GLN A 156 -34.96 4.22 13.69
CA GLN A 156 -36.23 3.77 13.12
C GLN A 156 -36.78 2.49 13.74
N GLY A 157 -36.33 2.10 14.91
CA GLY A 157 -36.90 0.97 15.67
C GLY A 157 -35.90 -0.10 16.06
N ASN A 158 -34.71 -0.13 15.48
CA ASN A 158 -33.61 -1.00 15.89
C ASN A 158 -33.99 -2.50 15.95
N GLU A 159 -34.60 -3.01 14.89
CA GLU A 159 -35.07 -4.41 14.82
C GLU A 159 -33.95 -5.44 15.03
N LEU A 160 -32.71 -5.11 14.68
CA LEU A 160 -31.54 -5.96 14.90
C LEU A 160 -30.96 -5.87 16.31
N ASP A 161 -31.63 -5.12 17.20
CA ASP A 161 -31.24 -4.95 18.61
C ASP A 161 -29.78 -4.48 18.80
N ILE A 162 -29.31 -3.59 17.94
CA ILE A 162 -27.96 -3.02 18.03
C ILE A 162 -27.79 -2.32 19.39
N ASP A 163 -26.68 -2.61 20.10
CA ASP A 163 -26.25 -1.80 21.23
C ASP A 163 -25.58 -0.51 20.70
N PRO A 164 -26.16 0.68 20.89
CA PRO A 164 -25.58 1.91 20.38
C PRO A 164 -24.17 2.22 20.90
N ARG A 165 -23.77 1.60 22.03
CA ARG A 165 -22.42 1.72 22.60
C ARG A 165 -21.42 0.75 21.94
N ARG A 166 -21.90 -0.15 21.06
CA ARG A 166 -21.11 -1.17 20.37
C ARG A 166 -21.21 -1.04 18.86
N VAL A 167 -21.49 0.15 18.35
CA VAL A 167 -21.31 0.49 16.95
C VAL A 167 -19.81 0.62 16.71
N VAL A 168 -19.28 -0.20 15.81
CA VAL A 168 -17.84 -0.25 15.48
C VAL A 168 -17.53 0.44 14.15
N TRP A 169 -18.55 0.74 13.37
CA TRP A 169 -18.42 1.43 12.08
C TRP A 169 -18.28 2.93 12.30
N ARG A 170 -17.26 3.52 11.71
CA ARG A 170 -16.97 4.96 11.79
C ARG A 170 -17.21 5.64 10.46
N ARG A 171 -17.39 6.94 10.50
CA ARG A 171 -17.37 7.80 9.32
C ARG A 171 -15.94 7.93 8.81
N CYS A 172 -15.75 8.48 7.60
CA CYS A 172 -14.43 8.77 7.09
C CYS A 172 -14.38 10.10 6.34
N VAL A 173 -13.17 10.64 6.24
CA VAL A 173 -12.81 11.80 5.42
C VAL A 173 -11.37 11.63 4.94
N ASP A 174 -11.08 11.99 3.68
CA ASP A 174 -9.72 11.87 3.15
C ASP A 174 -8.88 13.10 3.45
N MET A 175 -8.63 13.32 4.74
CA MET A 175 -7.82 14.42 5.25
C MET A 175 -7.21 14.06 6.60
N ASN A 176 -6.05 14.62 6.93
CA ASN A 176 -5.46 14.51 8.26
C ASN A 176 -6.13 15.50 9.21
N ASP A 177 -7.00 15.00 10.07
CA ASP A 177 -7.73 15.84 11.03
C ASP A 177 -7.86 15.16 12.40
N ARG A 178 -6.92 15.45 13.31
CA ARG A 178 -6.94 14.89 14.67
C ARG A 178 -8.15 15.29 15.50
N GLN A 179 -8.83 16.38 15.15
CA GLN A 179 -10.01 16.86 15.86
C GLN A 179 -11.20 15.90 15.71
N LEU A 180 -11.22 15.13 14.62
CA LEU A 180 -12.30 14.20 14.30
C LEU A 180 -12.09 12.78 14.85
N ARG A 181 -11.01 12.50 15.57
CA ARG A 181 -10.73 11.14 16.10
C ARG A 181 -11.83 10.60 16.97
N ASN A 182 -12.39 11.45 17.82
CA ASN A 182 -13.52 11.10 18.66
C ASN A 182 -14.47 12.29 18.70
N VAL A 183 -15.74 12.04 18.39
CA VAL A 183 -16.81 13.05 18.37
C VAL A 183 -18.03 12.49 19.08
N VAL A 184 -18.95 13.35 19.44
CA VAL A 184 -20.30 12.96 19.87
C VAL A 184 -21.25 13.40 18.76
N ASP A 185 -21.99 12.46 18.20
CA ASP A 185 -23.00 12.72 17.18
C ASP A 185 -24.44 12.61 17.73
N GLY A 186 -25.44 12.92 16.90
CA GLY A 186 -26.85 12.85 17.28
C GLY A 186 -27.30 13.89 18.31
N LEU A 187 -26.55 14.98 18.48
CA LEU A 187 -26.93 16.09 19.38
C LEU A 187 -28.11 16.90 18.83
N GLY A 188 -28.81 17.64 19.70
CA GLY A 188 -29.92 18.51 19.32
C GLY A 188 -31.31 17.91 19.55
N GLY A 189 -31.40 16.82 20.29
CA GLY A 189 -32.64 16.21 20.75
C GLY A 189 -33.12 15.06 19.87
N LYS A 190 -34.26 14.49 20.27
CA LYS A 190 -34.78 13.22 19.75
C LYS A 190 -34.92 13.16 18.20
N ALA A 191 -35.21 14.28 17.57
CA ALA A 191 -35.36 14.33 16.11
C ALA A 191 -34.05 14.13 15.31
N ASN A 192 -32.89 14.26 15.99
CA ASN A 192 -31.57 14.17 15.36
C ASN A 192 -30.89 12.79 15.52
N GLY A 193 -31.63 11.78 15.97
CA GLY A 193 -31.11 10.44 16.14
C GLY A 193 -30.76 10.08 17.57
N TYR A 194 -29.90 9.08 17.76
CA TYR A 194 -29.45 8.61 19.05
C TYR A 194 -28.05 9.16 19.35
N THR A 195 -27.93 9.92 20.44
CA THR A 195 -26.63 10.51 20.83
C THR A 195 -25.66 9.41 21.24
N ARG A 196 -24.52 9.34 20.59
CA ARG A 196 -23.46 8.37 20.86
C ARG A 196 -22.06 8.91 20.55
N GLU A 197 -21.05 8.20 21.02
CA GLU A 197 -19.68 8.41 20.60
C GLU A 197 -19.48 7.86 19.17
N ASP A 198 -18.81 8.63 18.33
CA ASP A 198 -18.39 8.27 16.99
C ASP A 198 -16.97 8.81 16.70
N GLY A 199 -16.52 8.78 15.49
CA GLY A 199 -15.26 9.36 15.02
C GLY A 199 -15.12 9.19 13.53
N PHE A 200 -14.04 9.76 12.99
CA PHE A 200 -13.69 9.65 11.59
C PHE A 200 -12.36 8.93 11.44
N ASP A 201 -12.31 7.96 10.54
CA ASP A 201 -11.07 7.40 10.03
C ASP A 201 -10.68 8.12 8.73
N ILE A 202 -9.41 8.17 8.38
CA ILE A 202 -9.03 8.61 7.04
C ILE A 202 -9.50 7.58 6.00
N THR A 203 -9.97 8.03 4.84
CA THR A 203 -10.59 7.16 3.82
C THR A 203 -9.72 5.95 3.47
N VAL A 204 -8.41 6.10 3.40
CA VAL A 204 -7.46 5.02 3.09
C VAL A 204 -7.25 4.00 4.24
N ALA A 205 -7.74 4.30 5.45
CA ALA A 205 -7.79 3.36 6.57
C ALA A 205 -9.15 2.66 6.71
N SER A 206 -10.14 3.03 5.90
CA SER A 206 -11.48 2.43 5.93
C SER A 206 -11.47 0.99 5.43
N GLU A 207 -12.37 0.16 5.95
CA GLU A 207 -12.58 -1.19 5.43
C GLU A 207 -13.15 -1.18 4.01
N ILE A 208 -13.87 -0.11 3.61
CA ILE A 208 -14.33 0.05 2.23
C ILE A 208 -13.15 0.08 1.26
N MET A 209 -12.10 0.85 1.57
CA MET A 209 -10.88 0.88 0.77
C MET A 209 -10.22 -0.51 0.68
N ALA A 210 -10.12 -1.23 1.79
CA ALA A 210 -9.50 -2.55 1.81
C ALA A 210 -10.32 -3.59 1.00
N ALA A 211 -11.64 -3.63 1.19
CA ALA A 211 -12.54 -4.49 0.44
C ALA A 211 -12.54 -4.17 -1.07
N PHE A 212 -12.58 -2.90 -1.42
CA PHE A 212 -12.45 -2.40 -2.80
C PHE A 212 -11.15 -2.86 -3.47
N CYS A 213 -10.02 -2.75 -2.77
CA CYS A 213 -8.73 -3.16 -3.31
C CYS A 213 -8.56 -4.67 -3.45
N LEU A 214 -9.32 -5.48 -2.70
CA LEU A 214 -9.27 -6.95 -2.77
C LEU A 214 -10.36 -7.55 -3.67
N ALA A 215 -11.34 -6.75 -4.09
CA ALA A 215 -12.43 -7.20 -4.93
C ALA A 215 -11.95 -7.62 -6.33
N THR A 216 -12.58 -8.66 -6.87
CA THR A 216 -12.30 -9.24 -8.20
C THR A 216 -13.37 -8.89 -9.23
N GLY A 217 -14.36 -8.10 -8.87
CA GLY A 217 -15.48 -7.64 -9.69
C GLY A 217 -16.60 -7.06 -8.84
N LEU A 218 -17.67 -6.58 -9.48
CA LEU A 218 -18.80 -5.94 -8.78
C LEU A 218 -19.56 -6.90 -7.87
N ASP A 219 -19.76 -8.14 -8.30
CA ASP A 219 -20.47 -9.14 -7.49
C ASP A 219 -19.68 -9.51 -6.23
N ASP A 220 -18.36 -9.71 -6.37
CA ASP A 220 -17.45 -9.94 -5.23
C ASP A 220 -17.43 -8.73 -4.30
N LEU A 221 -17.37 -7.50 -4.85
CA LEU A 221 -17.42 -6.27 -4.05
C LEU A 221 -18.72 -6.19 -3.23
N LYS A 222 -19.84 -6.46 -3.86
CA LYS A 222 -21.17 -6.48 -3.20
C LYS A 222 -21.25 -7.54 -2.11
N GLU A 223 -20.72 -8.73 -2.37
CA GLU A 223 -20.65 -9.81 -1.37
C GLU A 223 -19.75 -9.42 -0.19
N ARG A 224 -18.58 -8.85 -0.45
CA ARG A 224 -17.67 -8.32 0.58
C ARG A 224 -18.36 -7.28 1.45
N PHE A 225 -19.06 -6.33 0.86
CA PHE A 225 -19.79 -5.31 1.61
C PHE A 225 -20.88 -5.91 2.49
N SER A 226 -21.58 -6.94 2.04
CA SER A 226 -22.59 -7.59 2.86
C SER A 226 -22.06 -8.21 4.16
N LYS A 227 -20.76 -8.59 4.16
CA LYS A 227 -20.08 -9.22 5.31
C LYS A 227 -19.53 -8.23 6.34
N ILE A 228 -19.44 -6.94 6.01
CA ILE A 228 -18.89 -5.91 6.90
C ILE A 228 -19.63 -5.92 8.24
N VAL A 229 -18.91 -6.08 9.34
CA VAL A 229 -19.44 -5.96 10.70
C VAL A 229 -19.53 -4.48 11.07
N VAL A 230 -20.73 -3.99 11.33
CA VAL A 230 -20.99 -2.57 11.63
C VAL A 230 -21.21 -2.30 13.11
N ALA A 231 -21.72 -3.29 13.85
CA ALA A 231 -22.06 -3.17 15.26
C ALA A 231 -22.20 -4.56 15.90
N TYR A 232 -22.46 -4.58 17.19
CA TYR A 232 -22.88 -5.78 17.91
C TYR A 232 -24.24 -5.56 18.56
N SER A 233 -25.07 -6.61 18.56
CA SER A 233 -26.36 -6.61 19.24
C SER A 233 -26.17 -6.56 20.77
N ARG A 234 -27.23 -6.26 21.53
CA ARG A 234 -27.19 -6.34 23.00
C ARG A 234 -26.87 -7.74 23.51
N LYS A 235 -27.12 -8.77 22.71
CA LYS A 235 -26.73 -10.17 23.02
C LYS A 235 -25.26 -10.46 22.71
N GLY A 236 -24.58 -9.58 21.99
CA GLY A 236 -23.18 -9.71 21.63
C GLY A 236 -22.91 -10.29 20.24
N ASP A 237 -23.94 -10.57 19.46
CA ASP A 237 -23.81 -11.10 18.10
C ASP A 237 -23.40 -9.98 17.12
N PRO A 238 -22.53 -10.26 16.12
CA PRO A 238 -22.17 -9.27 15.11
C PRO A 238 -23.38 -8.94 14.23
N VAL A 239 -23.54 -7.67 13.92
CA VAL A 239 -24.50 -7.13 12.96
C VAL A 239 -23.76 -6.67 11.72
N THR A 240 -24.23 -7.09 10.54
CA THR A 240 -23.55 -6.82 9.28
C THR A 240 -24.27 -5.79 8.41
N ALA A 241 -23.53 -5.19 7.48
CA ALA A 241 -24.10 -4.29 6.46
C ALA A 241 -25.14 -5.00 5.58
N GLY A 242 -24.99 -6.30 5.36
CA GLY A 242 -25.97 -7.13 4.64
C GLY A 242 -27.31 -7.20 5.34
N GLN A 243 -27.33 -7.28 6.68
CA GLN A 243 -28.57 -7.32 7.46
C GLN A 243 -29.37 -6.00 7.42
N ILE A 244 -28.70 -4.89 7.15
CA ILE A 244 -29.35 -3.58 6.92
C ILE A 244 -29.49 -3.23 5.43
N ASN A 245 -29.21 -4.17 4.54
CA ASN A 245 -29.35 -4.07 3.09
C ASN A 245 -28.57 -2.90 2.44
N ALA A 246 -27.40 -2.54 2.98
CA ALA A 246 -26.60 -1.42 2.51
C ALA A 246 -25.73 -1.76 1.28
N GLN A 247 -25.34 -3.01 1.10
CA GLN A 247 -24.34 -3.47 0.14
C GLN A 247 -24.65 -3.08 -1.32
N GLY A 248 -25.91 -3.09 -1.71
CA GLY A 248 -26.34 -2.76 -3.07
C GLY A 248 -26.07 -1.30 -3.43
N ALA A 249 -26.48 -0.37 -2.57
CA ALA A 249 -26.29 1.07 -2.75
C ALA A 249 -24.80 1.45 -2.66
N MET A 250 -24.05 0.84 -1.74
CA MET A 250 -22.61 1.02 -1.63
C MET A 250 -21.89 0.59 -2.91
N THR A 251 -22.24 -0.57 -3.48
CA THR A 251 -21.66 -1.06 -4.73
C THR A 251 -22.02 -0.16 -5.91
N ALA A 252 -23.25 0.37 -5.96
CA ALA A 252 -23.68 1.30 -7.00
C ALA A 252 -22.85 2.58 -7.01
N LEU A 253 -22.49 3.13 -5.84
CA LEU A 253 -21.59 4.27 -5.72
C LEU A 253 -20.18 3.99 -6.26
N LEU A 254 -19.74 2.74 -6.23
CA LEU A 254 -18.38 2.33 -6.58
C LEU A 254 -18.26 1.67 -7.95
N LYS A 255 -19.34 1.55 -8.72
CA LYS A 255 -19.30 0.81 -9.99
C LYS A 255 -18.28 1.37 -10.99
N ASP A 256 -18.17 2.70 -11.11
CA ASP A 256 -17.19 3.34 -11.99
C ASP A 256 -15.81 3.48 -11.32
N ALA A 257 -15.78 3.68 -10.00
CA ALA A 257 -14.56 3.69 -9.23
C ALA A 257 -13.78 2.38 -9.34
N LEU A 258 -14.44 1.23 -9.45
CA LEU A 258 -13.80 -0.09 -9.55
C LEU A 258 -13.02 -0.30 -10.86
N LYS A 259 -13.27 0.50 -11.90
CA LYS A 259 -12.47 0.50 -13.13
C LYS A 259 -11.09 1.08 -12.85
N PRO A 260 -9.98 0.36 -13.15
CA PRO A 260 -8.63 0.87 -12.95
C PRO A 260 -8.33 2.12 -13.77
N ASN A 261 -7.54 3.02 -13.19
CA ASN A 261 -7.12 4.27 -13.84
C ASN A 261 -5.84 4.06 -14.63
N LEU A 262 -5.89 4.29 -15.93
CA LEU A 262 -4.74 4.25 -16.84
C LEU A 262 -4.12 5.64 -16.97
N VAL A 263 -2.81 5.70 -16.78
CA VAL A 263 -1.94 6.87 -16.95
C VAL A 263 -0.61 6.43 -17.56
N GLN A 264 0.41 7.27 -17.52
CA GLN A 264 1.72 7.00 -18.11
C GLN A 264 2.85 7.51 -17.23
N THR A 265 4.05 6.95 -17.41
CA THR A 265 5.27 7.55 -16.88
C THR A 265 5.72 8.73 -17.75
N LEU A 266 6.72 9.50 -17.29
CA LEU A 266 7.38 10.54 -18.10
C LEU A 266 7.90 9.99 -19.43
N GLU A 267 8.34 8.74 -19.47
CA GLU A 267 8.86 8.08 -20.66
C GLU A 267 7.76 7.36 -21.49
N GLY A 268 6.50 7.44 -21.06
CA GLY A 268 5.36 6.89 -21.78
C GLY A 268 5.13 5.39 -21.57
N THR A 269 5.64 4.83 -20.49
CA THR A 269 5.26 3.47 -20.06
C THR A 269 3.86 3.49 -19.48
N PRO A 270 2.95 2.59 -19.88
CA PRO A 270 1.61 2.50 -19.32
C PRO A 270 1.64 2.17 -17.81
N ALA A 271 0.81 2.87 -17.03
CA ALA A 271 0.68 2.63 -15.61
C ALA A 271 -0.79 2.65 -15.17
N PHE A 272 -1.15 1.70 -14.31
CA PHE A 272 -2.42 1.73 -13.59
C PHE A 272 -2.19 2.27 -12.18
N ILE A 273 -2.97 3.28 -11.80
CA ILE A 273 -3.01 3.80 -10.43
C ILE A 273 -4.42 3.60 -9.89
N HIS A 274 -4.57 2.76 -8.85
CA HIS A 274 -5.90 2.39 -8.39
C HIS A 274 -5.91 1.85 -6.96
N GLY A 275 -6.69 2.50 -6.09
CA GLY A 275 -6.80 2.18 -4.69
C GLY A 275 -5.54 2.52 -3.88
N GLY A 276 -5.66 2.70 -2.57
CA GLY A 276 -4.56 3.16 -1.75
C GLY A 276 -4.68 2.83 -0.27
N PRO A 277 -4.91 1.54 0.13
CA PRO A 277 -5.04 1.20 1.53
C PRO A 277 -3.72 1.40 2.27
N PHE A 278 -3.79 1.88 3.53
CA PHE A 278 -2.61 2.02 4.38
C PHE A 278 -2.00 0.65 4.71
N ALA A 279 -0.66 0.56 4.69
CA ALA A 279 0.06 -0.68 4.93
C ALA A 279 0.29 -1.01 6.42
N ASN A 280 0.04 -0.09 7.33
CA ASN A 280 0.16 -0.31 8.78
C ASN A 280 -1.16 -0.75 9.44
N ILE A 281 -2.28 -0.74 8.74
CA ILE A 281 -3.60 -1.15 9.24
C ILE A 281 -4.38 -2.02 8.25
N ALA A 282 -4.02 -1.98 6.98
CA ALA A 282 -4.58 -2.78 5.90
C ALA A 282 -3.45 -3.43 5.08
N HIS A 283 -3.77 -4.02 3.93
CA HIS A 283 -2.79 -4.78 3.15
C HIS A 283 -1.79 -3.93 2.35
N GLY A 284 -2.01 -2.62 2.23
CA GLY A 284 -1.00 -1.67 1.72
C GLY A 284 -0.57 -1.85 0.27
N CYS A 285 -1.44 -2.38 -0.58
CA CYS A 285 -1.17 -2.64 -1.99
C CYS A 285 -2.25 -2.01 -2.87
N ASN A 286 -1.93 -1.71 -4.13
CA ASN A 286 -2.93 -1.30 -5.11
C ASN A 286 -3.99 -2.41 -5.32
N SER A 287 -5.07 -2.07 -6.03
CA SER A 287 -6.18 -3.00 -6.22
C SER A 287 -5.78 -4.28 -6.97
N VAL A 288 -6.50 -5.35 -6.68
CA VAL A 288 -6.44 -6.61 -7.44
C VAL A 288 -6.84 -6.37 -8.88
N MET A 289 -7.84 -5.51 -9.12
CA MET A 289 -8.29 -5.15 -10.47
C MET A 289 -7.16 -4.54 -11.30
N ALA A 290 -6.42 -3.57 -10.75
CA ALA A 290 -5.28 -2.95 -11.44
C ALA A 290 -4.16 -3.95 -11.71
N THR A 291 -3.81 -4.79 -10.74
CA THR A 291 -2.75 -5.80 -10.92
C THR A 291 -3.14 -6.84 -11.96
N LYS A 292 -4.38 -7.35 -11.93
CA LYS A 292 -4.89 -8.30 -12.93
C LYS A 292 -4.98 -7.66 -14.32
N MET A 293 -5.42 -6.40 -14.41
CA MET A 293 -5.46 -5.67 -15.67
C MET A 293 -4.05 -5.48 -16.25
N ALA A 294 -3.09 -5.12 -15.41
CA ALA A 294 -1.69 -5.00 -15.82
C ALA A 294 -1.14 -6.34 -16.35
N LEU A 295 -1.41 -7.45 -15.66
CA LEU A 295 -1.01 -8.81 -16.09
C LEU A 295 -1.75 -9.28 -17.35
N HIS A 296 -2.97 -8.80 -17.56
CA HIS A 296 -3.74 -9.15 -18.76
C HIS A 296 -3.15 -8.52 -20.02
N PHE A 297 -2.64 -7.30 -19.92
CA PHE A 297 -2.16 -6.52 -21.07
C PHE A 297 -0.64 -6.39 -21.15
N GLY A 298 0.09 -6.55 -20.05
CA GLY A 298 1.57 -6.51 -20.01
C GLY A 298 2.20 -7.91 -19.97
N ASP A 299 3.44 -8.00 -20.43
CA ASP A 299 4.25 -9.21 -20.28
C ASP A 299 5.10 -9.16 -19.01
N TYR A 300 5.48 -7.95 -18.62
CA TYR A 300 6.15 -7.64 -17.36
C TYR A 300 5.34 -6.62 -16.60
N VAL A 301 5.01 -6.93 -15.36
CA VAL A 301 4.24 -6.04 -14.47
C VAL A 301 5.08 -5.74 -13.25
N VAL A 302 5.31 -4.44 -13.00
CA VAL A 302 6.00 -3.97 -11.81
C VAL A 302 4.98 -3.33 -10.88
N THR A 303 4.91 -3.84 -9.67
CA THR A 303 4.01 -3.31 -8.62
C THR A 303 4.76 -3.11 -7.33
N GLU A 304 4.16 -2.42 -6.37
CA GLU A 304 4.77 -2.18 -5.07
C GLU A 304 3.86 -2.54 -3.89
N ALA A 305 4.49 -2.76 -2.74
CA ALA A 305 3.81 -2.88 -1.45
C ALA A 305 4.29 -1.78 -0.49
N GLY A 306 3.41 -1.31 0.40
CA GLY A 306 3.71 -0.22 1.32
C GLY A 306 4.76 -0.57 2.37
N PHE A 307 5.59 0.39 2.74
CA PHE A 307 6.64 0.24 3.76
C PHE A 307 7.70 -0.83 3.44
N GLY A 308 8.20 -1.53 4.46
CA GLY A 308 9.22 -2.56 4.32
C GLY A 308 8.66 -3.94 4.00
N ALA A 309 9.57 -4.86 3.71
CA ALA A 309 9.20 -6.23 3.36
C ALA A 309 8.56 -7.00 4.54
N ASP A 310 8.81 -6.57 5.76
CA ASP A 310 8.21 -7.12 6.98
C ASP A 310 6.71 -6.79 7.12
N LEU A 311 6.24 -5.71 6.49
CA LEU A 311 4.84 -5.30 6.50
C LEU A 311 4.19 -5.41 5.13
N GLY A 312 4.65 -4.63 4.16
CA GLY A 312 4.00 -4.55 2.86
C GLY A 312 4.13 -5.80 2.03
N ALA A 313 5.34 -6.35 1.87
CA ALA A 313 5.54 -7.57 1.09
C ALA A 313 4.90 -8.79 1.78
N GLU A 314 4.98 -8.88 3.11
CA GLU A 314 4.27 -9.93 3.86
C GLU A 314 2.77 -9.90 3.55
N LYS A 315 2.12 -8.73 3.66
CA LYS A 315 0.68 -8.60 3.38
C LYS A 315 0.32 -8.78 1.91
N PHE A 316 1.19 -8.35 1.01
CA PHE A 316 1.03 -8.63 -0.42
C PHE A 316 0.96 -10.13 -0.66
N ILE A 317 1.84 -10.91 -0.03
CA ILE A 317 1.92 -12.37 -0.18
C ILE A 317 0.82 -13.06 0.62
N ASP A 318 0.77 -12.86 1.94
CA ASP A 318 -0.12 -13.61 2.82
C ASP A 318 -1.60 -13.19 2.75
N ILE A 319 -1.89 -11.99 2.25
CA ILE A 319 -3.28 -11.52 2.07
C ILE A 319 -3.63 -11.46 0.58
N LYS A 320 -3.02 -10.55 -0.20
CA LYS A 320 -3.42 -10.31 -1.59
C LYS A 320 -3.20 -11.53 -2.48
N CYS A 321 -2.01 -12.11 -2.46
CA CYS A 321 -1.71 -13.31 -3.26
C CYS A 321 -2.54 -14.52 -2.81
N ARG A 322 -2.69 -14.72 -1.50
CA ARG A 322 -3.50 -15.81 -0.95
C ARG A 322 -4.94 -15.76 -1.41
N LEU A 323 -5.59 -14.59 -1.33
CA LEU A 323 -6.99 -14.41 -1.68
C LEU A 323 -7.26 -14.42 -3.20
N THR A 324 -6.25 -14.20 -4.03
CA THR A 324 -6.44 -13.94 -5.47
C THR A 324 -5.68 -14.87 -6.40
N GLY A 325 -4.82 -15.72 -5.86
CA GLY A 325 -3.98 -16.64 -6.64
C GLY A 325 -2.81 -15.97 -7.36
N LEU A 326 -2.56 -14.68 -7.13
CA LEU A 326 -1.39 -13.97 -7.68
C LEU A 326 -0.10 -14.55 -7.08
N ARG A 327 0.98 -14.55 -7.87
CA ARG A 327 2.30 -15.03 -7.45
C ARG A 327 3.38 -14.16 -8.09
N PRO A 328 4.25 -13.50 -7.28
CA PRO A 328 5.42 -12.82 -7.83
C PRO A 328 6.43 -13.79 -8.45
N ASP A 329 7.06 -13.36 -9.53
CA ASP A 329 8.16 -14.09 -10.18
C ASP A 329 9.52 -13.62 -9.66
N ALA A 330 9.63 -12.35 -9.25
CA ALA A 330 10.83 -11.77 -8.67
C ALA A 330 10.48 -10.62 -7.72
N VAL A 331 11.40 -10.31 -6.80
CA VAL A 331 11.23 -9.22 -5.82
C VAL A 331 12.44 -8.29 -5.87
N ILE A 332 12.17 -6.98 -5.89
CA ILE A 332 13.16 -5.93 -5.74
C ILE A 332 13.07 -5.41 -4.30
N ILE A 333 14.19 -5.41 -3.59
CA ILE A 333 14.31 -4.86 -2.23
C ILE A 333 15.11 -3.57 -2.30
N VAL A 334 14.42 -2.44 -2.12
CA VAL A 334 15.06 -1.12 -2.18
C VAL A 334 15.73 -0.80 -0.86
N ALA A 335 16.97 -0.33 -0.94
CA ALA A 335 17.75 0.16 0.19
C ALA A 335 18.54 1.41 -0.20
N THR A 336 18.96 2.16 0.80
CA THR A 336 19.92 3.26 0.65
C THR A 336 21.00 3.14 1.71
N ILE A 337 22.22 3.55 1.38
CA ILE A 337 23.33 3.60 2.35
C ILE A 337 22.98 4.49 3.54
N LYS A 338 22.31 5.62 3.29
CA LYS A 338 21.82 6.52 4.34
C LYS A 338 20.87 5.82 5.32
N ALA A 339 19.89 5.06 4.80
CA ALA A 339 18.93 4.33 5.63
C ALA A 339 19.61 3.22 6.44
N LEU A 340 20.60 2.52 5.86
CA LEU A 340 21.36 1.51 6.56
C LEU A 340 22.23 2.11 7.67
N LYS A 341 22.90 3.23 7.43
CA LYS A 341 23.63 3.95 8.49
C LYS A 341 22.72 4.45 9.60
N TYR A 342 21.53 4.94 9.26
CA TYR A 342 20.51 5.31 10.25
C TYR A 342 20.11 4.10 11.12
N ASN A 343 19.87 2.95 10.52
CA ASN A 343 19.62 1.68 11.23
C ASN A 343 20.82 1.23 12.07
N GLY A 344 22.03 1.67 11.74
CA GLY A 344 23.26 1.48 12.52
C GLY A 344 23.47 2.51 13.64
N GLY A 345 22.50 3.42 13.85
CA GLY A 345 22.51 4.38 14.95
C GLY A 345 23.03 5.77 14.61
N VAL A 346 23.29 6.09 13.34
CA VAL A 346 23.72 7.43 12.91
C VAL A 346 22.53 8.39 12.90
N PRO A 347 22.62 9.57 13.53
CA PRO A 347 21.58 10.59 13.45
C PRO A 347 21.31 11.05 12.01
N LYS A 348 20.06 11.40 11.70
CA LYS A 348 19.64 11.87 10.37
C LYS A 348 20.56 12.95 9.75
N ALA A 349 21.06 13.86 10.57
CA ALA A 349 21.93 14.96 10.11
C ALA A 349 23.30 14.48 9.59
N ASP A 350 23.77 13.30 10.04
CA ASP A 350 25.12 12.81 9.77
C ASP A 350 25.19 11.62 8.80
N VAL A 351 24.03 11.10 8.36
CA VAL A 351 23.98 9.91 7.46
C VAL A 351 24.62 10.15 6.09
N GLY A 352 24.89 11.39 5.71
CA GLY A 352 25.58 11.73 4.46
C GLY A 352 27.11 11.57 4.51
N LYS A 353 27.70 11.33 5.69
CA LYS A 353 29.15 11.13 5.86
C LYS A 353 29.48 9.63 5.78
N GLU A 354 30.64 9.28 5.18
CA GLU A 354 31.09 7.89 5.17
C GLU A 354 31.19 7.35 6.60
N ASN A 355 30.63 6.16 6.83
CA ASN A 355 30.71 5.49 8.11
C ASN A 355 30.48 3.98 7.94
N LEU A 356 31.57 3.26 7.66
CA LEU A 356 31.54 1.80 7.45
C LEU A 356 31.12 1.03 8.70
N GLU A 357 31.50 1.48 9.90
CA GLU A 357 31.13 0.81 11.16
C GLU A 357 29.61 0.87 11.38
N ALA A 358 29.02 2.04 11.21
CA ALA A 358 27.58 2.20 11.35
C ALA A 358 26.81 1.47 10.24
N LEU A 359 27.35 1.47 9.01
CA LEU A 359 26.80 0.71 7.91
C LEU A 359 26.78 -0.79 8.22
N GLU A 360 27.87 -1.34 8.74
CA GLU A 360 27.97 -2.75 9.13
C GLU A 360 26.97 -3.10 10.25
N LYS A 361 26.76 -2.20 11.21
CA LYS A 361 25.75 -2.38 12.27
C LYS A 361 24.30 -2.33 11.73
N GLY A 362 24.03 -1.54 10.71
CA GLY A 362 22.70 -1.39 10.14
C GLY A 362 22.35 -2.41 9.06
N LEU A 363 23.35 -2.98 8.39
CA LEU A 363 23.18 -4.01 7.35
C LEU A 363 22.30 -5.19 7.75
N PRO A 364 22.33 -5.72 8.99
CA PRO A 364 21.44 -6.80 9.41
C PRO A 364 19.94 -6.51 9.18
N ASN A 365 19.51 -5.26 9.15
CA ASN A 365 18.13 -4.89 8.76
C ASN A 365 17.84 -5.30 7.32
N LEU A 366 18.68 -4.92 6.36
CA LEU A 366 18.55 -5.34 4.97
C LEU A 366 18.62 -6.86 4.82
N LEU A 367 19.58 -7.51 5.48
CA LEU A 367 19.76 -8.97 5.41
C LEU A 367 18.54 -9.73 5.93
N LYS A 368 17.85 -9.20 6.96
CA LYS A 368 16.58 -9.79 7.43
C LYS A 368 15.48 -9.69 6.37
N HIS A 369 15.36 -8.57 5.67
CA HIS A 369 14.40 -8.43 4.58
C HIS A 369 14.73 -9.34 3.40
N VAL A 370 16.01 -9.50 3.05
CA VAL A 370 16.47 -10.48 2.06
C VAL A 370 16.10 -11.92 2.47
N GLU A 371 16.36 -12.28 3.73
CA GLU A 371 15.97 -13.60 4.26
C GLU A 371 14.46 -13.83 4.24
N ASN A 372 13.67 -12.81 4.56
CA ASN A 372 12.20 -12.91 4.48
C ASN A 372 11.76 -13.27 3.06
N ILE A 373 12.23 -12.55 2.05
CA ILE A 373 11.86 -12.81 0.67
C ILE A 373 12.38 -14.17 0.18
N THR A 374 13.65 -14.48 0.40
CA THR A 374 14.28 -15.67 -0.20
C THR A 374 14.00 -16.95 0.58
N LYS A 375 13.94 -16.91 1.92
CA LYS A 375 13.80 -18.10 2.76
C LYS A 375 12.38 -18.30 3.27
N VAL A 376 11.71 -17.22 3.74
CA VAL A 376 10.34 -17.34 4.27
C VAL A 376 9.35 -17.50 3.11
N PHE A 377 9.45 -16.66 2.08
CA PHE A 377 8.52 -16.65 0.94
C PHE A 377 9.02 -17.42 -0.29
N GLY A 378 10.29 -17.84 -0.32
CA GLY A 378 10.84 -18.66 -1.40
C GLY A 378 10.95 -17.97 -2.75
N LEU A 379 11.07 -16.64 -2.79
CA LEU A 379 11.10 -15.85 -4.00
C LEU A 379 12.53 -15.39 -4.34
N PRO A 380 12.91 -15.38 -5.63
CA PRO A 380 14.18 -14.78 -6.04
C PRO A 380 14.14 -13.27 -5.84
N ALA A 381 15.26 -12.69 -5.39
CA ALA A 381 15.34 -11.28 -5.06
C ALA A 381 16.61 -10.62 -5.60
N VAL A 382 16.53 -9.31 -5.83
CA VAL A 382 17.65 -8.40 -6.06
C VAL A 382 17.53 -7.23 -5.12
N VAL A 383 18.65 -6.73 -4.61
CA VAL A 383 18.70 -5.47 -3.86
C VAL A 383 18.94 -4.32 -4.84
N ALA A 384 18.01 -3.37 -4.87
CA ALA A 384 18.19 -2.11 -5.57
C ALA A 384 18.77 -1.08 -4.60
N LEU A 385 20.02 -0.70 -4.79
CA LEU A 385 20.68 0.29 -3.99
C LEU A 385 20.53 1.66 -4.67
N ASN A 386 19.63 2.50 -4.14
CA ASN A 386 19.46 3.87 -4.64
C ASN A 386 20.67 4.70 -4.26
N ARG A 387 21.42 5.13 -5.27
CA ARG A 387 22.70 5.84 -5.12
C ARG A 387 22.48 7.33 -4.88
N PHE A 388 23.16 7.85 -3.86
CA PHE A 388 23.30 9.28 -3.61
C PHE A 388 24.73 9.73 -3.91
N VAL A 389 24.89 11.02 -4.20
CA VAL A 389 26.20 11.61 -4.59
C VAL A 389 27.30 11.39 -3.54
N ASN A 390 26.91 11.29 -2.27
CA ASN A 390 27.84 11.13 -1.14
C ASN A 390 28.13 9.66 -0.78
N ASP A 391 27.52 8.70 -1.45
CA ASP A 391 27.78 7.29 -1.19
C ASP A 391 29.15 6.90 -1.73
N THR A 392 30.00 6.29 -0.89
CA THR A 392 31.36 5.92 -1.27
C THR A 392 31.40 4.50 -1.86
N ASP A 393 32.42 4.24 -2.68
CA ASP A 393 32.62 2.90 -3.27
C ASP A 393 32.84 1.84 -2.20
N ALA A 394 33.53 2.20 -1.09
CA ALA A 394 33.74 1.30 0.05
C ALA A 394 32.42 0.89 0.74
N GLU A 395 31.50 1.85 0.90
CA GLU A 395 30.17 1.57 1.45
C GLU A 395 29.35 0.67 0.52
N ILE A 396 29.39 0.94 -0.80
CA ILE A 396 28.69 0.13 -1.82
C ILE A 396 29.24 -1.29 -1.85
N GLU A 397 30.57 -1.44 -1.80
CA GLU A 397 31.25 -2.75 -1.81
C GLU A 397 30.88 -3.58 -0.57
N LEU A 398 30.81 -2.95 0.61
CA LEU A 398 30.39 -3.63 1.84
C LEU A 398 28.98 -4.19 1.73
N VAL A 399 28.00 -3.40 1.25
CA VAL A 399 26.62 -3.85 1.05
C VAL A 399 26.57 -5.00 0.05
N THR A 400 27.26 -4.85 -1.08
CA THR A 400 27.32 -5.86 -2.16
C THR A 400 27.87 -7.19 -1.66
N LYS A 401 28.98 -7.15 -0.92
CA LYS A 401 29.61 -8.34 -0.33
C LYS A 401 28.68 -9.07 0.63
N LYS A 402 28.02 -8.32 1.53
CA LYS A 402 27.12 -8.90 2.53
C LYS A 402 25.86 -9.52 1.92
N CYS A 403 25.30 -8.92 0.90
CA CYS A 403 24.17 -9.52 0.16
C CYS A 403 24.59 -10.76 -0.63
N ALA A 404 25.79 -10.75 -1.21
CA ALA A 404 26.33 -11.89 -1.94
C ALA A 404 26.52 -13.13 -1.04
N GLU A 405 26.82 -12.95 0.26
CA GLU A 405 26.88 -14.03 1.24
C GLU A 405 25.52 -14.78 1.38
N LEU A 406 24.41 -14.11 1.06
CA LEU A 406 23.06 -14.70 1.02
C LEU A 406 22.63 -15.11 -0.42
N GLY A 407 23.53 -15.04 -1.39
CA GLY A 407 23.25 -15.38 -2.78
C GLY A 407 22.37 -14.37 -3.53
N VAL A 408 22.32 -13.12 -3.05
CA VAL A 408 21.50 -12.05 -3.65
C VAL A 408 22.40 -10.97 -4.22
N ASN A 409 22.13 -10.60 -5.48
CA ASN A 409 22.85 -9.54 -6.18
C ASN A 409 22.37 -8.16 -5.72
N VAL A 410 23.30 -7.20 -5.72
CA VAL A 410 23.01 -5.77 -5.55
C VAL A 410 23.20 -5.08 -6.89
N LYS A 411 22.21 -4.29 -7.30
CA LYS A 411 22.28 -3.45 -8.50
C LYS A 411 22.05 -1.99 -8.09
N MET A 412 22.86 -1.12 -8.68
CA MET A 412 22.70 0.31 -8.47
C MET A 412 21.43 0.82 -9.16
N SER A 413 20.75 1.76 -8.54
CA SER A 413 19.60 2.46 -9.10
C SER A 413 19.88 3.97 -9.11
N GLU A 414 19.90 4.55 -10.30
CA GLU A 414 20.08 5.98 -10.53
C GLU A 414 18.87 6.59 -11.25
N VAL A 415 17.71 5.92 -11.12
CA VAL A 415 16.49 6.26 -11.87
C VAL A 415 15.93 7.64 -11.52
N TRP A 416 16.20 8.15 -10.32
CA TRP A 416 15.76 9.49 -9.95
C TRP A 416 16.35 10.57 -10.88
N GLY A 417 17.63 10.47 -11.19
CA GLY A 417 18.35 11.43 -12.03
C GLY A 417 18.35 11.12 -13.52
N LYS A 418 18.20 9.83 -13.88
CA LYS A 418 18.38 9.34 -15.25
C LYS A 418 17.15 8.64 -15.85
N GLY A 419 16.02 8.63 -15.14
CA GLY A 419 14.83 7.89 -15.59
C GLY A 419 15.13 6.40 -15.80
N GLY A 420 14.49 5.77 -16.78
CA GLY A 420 14.67 4.36 -17.09
C GLY A 420 16.11 3.96 -17.44
N GLU A 421 16.90 4.87 -18.02
CA GLU A 421 18.32 4.61 -18.32
C GLU A 421 19.12 4.26 -17.05
N GLY A 422 18.81 4.93 -15.94
CA GLY A 422 19.44 4.67 -14.65
C GLY A 422 19.05 3.34 -13.99
N GLY A 423 18.14 2.58 -14.60
CA GLY A 423 17.62 1.29 -14.09
C GLY A 423 17.92 0.08 -14.98
N ILE A 424 18.66 0.23 -16.07
CA ILE A 424 18.87 -0.83 -17.07
C ILE A 424 19.49 -2.09 -16.46
N GLU A 425 20.60 -1.97 -15.72
CA GLU A 425 21.25 -3.14 -15.11
C GLU A 425 20.36 -3.83 -14.07
N LEU A 426 19.56 -3.06 -13.34
CA LEU A 426 18.59 -3.59 -12.40
C LEU A 426 17.47 -4.34 -13.14
N ALA A 427 16.96 -3.78 -14.23
CA ALA A 427 15.94 -4.42 -15.07
C ALA A 427 16.44 -5.72 -15.72
N GLU A 428 17.67 -5.76 -16.22
CA GLU A 428 18.30 -6.99 -16.75
C GLU A 428 18.38 -8.09 -15.70
N GLU A 429 18.78 -7.73 -14.46
CA GLU A 429 18.80 -8.69 -13.35
C GLU A 429 17.39 -9.18 -12.99
N VAL A 430 16.39 -8.31 -12.99
CA VAL A 430 14.99 -8.67 -12.76
C VAL A 430 14.49 -9.65 -13.83
N ILE A 431 14.79 -9.41 -15.11
CA ILE A 431 14.45 -10.35 -16.19
C ILE A 431 15.08 -11.72 -15.92
N ARG A 432 16.37 -11.75 -15.59
CA ARG A 432 17.09 -12.99 -15.26
C ARG A 432 16.44 -13.74 -14.11
N LEU A 433 16.01 -13.04 -13.05
CA LEU A 433 15.34 -13.63 -11.90
C LEU A 433 13.95 -14.18 -12.25
N CYS A 434 13.19 -13.47 -13.08
CA CYS A 434 11.87 -13.91 -13.53
C CYS A 434 11.89 -15.23 -14.33
N ASP A 435 13.02 -15.59 -14.90
CA ASP A 435 13.19 -16.84 -15.65
C ASP A 435 13.69 -17.99 -14.78
N GLN A 436 14.00 -17.74 -13.51
CA GLN A 436 14.38 -18.76 -12.55
C GLN A 436 13.16 -19.46 -11.94
N PRO A 437 13.26 -20.75 -11.62
CA PRO A 437 12.25 -21.41 -10.79
C PRO A 437 12.24 -20.76 -9.40
N ASN A 438 11.06 -20.64 -8.81
CA ASN A 438 10.92 -20.19 -7.42
C ASN A 438 10.11 -21.20 -6.59
N ASP A 439 10.29 -21.14 -5.29
CA ASP A 439 9.60 -21.97 -4.28
C ASP A 439 8.61 -21.08 -3.50
N PHE A 440 7.73 -20.37 -4.22
CA PHE A 440 6.76 -19.47 -3.62
C PHE A 440 5.91 -20.16 -2.57
N LYS A 441 5.87 -19.59 -1.38
CA LYS A 441 5.10 -20.08 -0.24
C LYS A 441 4.62 -18.93 0.64
N PHE A 442 3.61 -19.23 1.46
CA PHE A 442 3.09 -18.32 2.47
C PHE A 442 3.86 -18.48 3.79
N ALA A 443 3.81 -17.47 4.65
CA ALA A 443 4.43 -17.54 5.97
C ALA A 443 3.73 -18.56 6.89
N TYR A 444 2.44 -18.82 6.67
CA TYR A 444 1.63 -19.73 7.48
C TYR A 444 0.55 -20.45 6.65
N ASP A 445 0.10 -21.59 7.16
CA ASP A 445 -1.05 -22.33 6.62
C ASP A 445 -2.36 -21.65 7.04
N GLU A 446 -3.34 -21.58 6.14
CA GLU A 446 -4.64 -20.95 6.39
C GLU A 446 -5.48 -21.65 7.46
N ASN A 447 -5.25 -22.95 7.68
CA ASN A 447 -5.98 -23.76 8.67
C ASN A 447 -5.49 -23.58 10.11
N LEU A 448 -4.42 -22.84 10.32
CA LEU A 448 -3.94 -22.51 11.67
C LEU A 448 -4.95 -21.59 12.40
N SER A 449 -4.95 -21.63 13.72
CA SER A 449 -5.70 -20.68 14.55
C SER A 449 -5.20 -19.25 14.35
N ILE A 450 -6.00 -18.26 14.73
CA ILE A 450 -5.59 -16.84 14.67
C ILE A 450 -4.29 -16.63 15.45
N ARG A 451 -4.14 -17.23 16.63
CA ARG A 451 -2.92 -17.14 17.46
C ARG A 451 -1.69 -17.69 16.74
N GLU A 452 -1.80 -18.88 16.17
CA GLU A 452 -0.69 -19.53 15.45
C GLU A 452 -0.29 -18.77 14.19
N LYS A 453 -1.24 -18.15 13.46
CA LYS A 453 -0.94 -17.27 12.32
C LYS A 453 -0.14 -16.04 12.75
N ILE A 454 -0.55 -15.39 13.83
CA ILE A 454 0.15 -14.24 14.42
C ILE A 454 1.56 -14.64 14.86
N GLU A 455 1.71 -15.76 15.55
CA GLU A 455 3.01 -16.28 15.97
C GLU A 455 3.93 -16.62 14.78
N ALA A 456 3.37 -17.20 13.72
CA ALA A 456 4.14 -17.50 12.51
C ALA A 456 4.70 -16.23 11.84
N ILE A 457 3.89 -15.16 11.74
CA ILE A 457 4.36 -13.87 11.21
C ILE A 457 5.44 -13.29 12.13
N ALA A 458 5.17 -13.21 13.43
CA ALA A 458 6.08 -12.60 14.40
C ALA A 458 7.44 -13.30 14.45
N THR A 459 7.45 -14.63 14.45
CA THR A 459 8.70 -15.40 14.56
C THR A 459 9.45 -15.50 13.24
N LYS A 460 8.78 -15.82 12.14
CA LYS A 460 9.44 -16.02 10.85
C LYS A 460 9.82 -14.71 10.18
N VAL A 461 8.88 -13.72 10.17
CA VAL A 461 9.07 -12.47 9.41
C VAL A 461 9.77 -11.41 10.24
N TYR A 462 9.36 -11.21 11.52
CA TYR A 462 9.99 -10.17 12.37
C TYR A 462 11.23 -10.68 13.12
N GLY A 463 11.35 -11.98 13.34
CA GLY A 463 12.43 -12.57 14.11
C GLY A 463 12.21 -12.46 15.63
N ALA A 464 10.96 -12.35 16.07
CA ALA A 464 10.59 -12.37 17.49
C ALA A 464 10.75 -13.77 18.10
N ASP A 465 10.97 -13.83 19.42
CA ASP A 465 11.01 -15.07 20.18
C ASP A 465 9.61 -15.65 20.46
N GLY A 466 8.56 -14.89 20.21
CA GLY A 466 7.17 -15.27 20.41
C GLY A 466 6.24 -14.07 20.51
N VAL A 467 5.00 -14.35 20.90
CA VAL A 467 3.93 -13.34 21.00
C VAL A 467 3.29 -13.39 22.38
N ASP A 468 2.99 -12.21 22.93
CA ASP A 468 2.21 -12.05 24.13
C ASP A 468 0.85 -11.45 23.77
N PHE A 469 -0.22 -12.07 24.25
CA PHE A 469 -1.59 -11.61 24.02
C PHE A 469 -2.12 -10.93 25.28
N ALA A 470 -2.43 -9.63 25.18
CA ALA A 470 -3.12 -8.95 26.26
C ALA A 470 -4.48 -9.62 26.56
N PRO A 471 -5.00 -9.58 27.79
CA PRO A 471 -6.26 -10.24 28.13
C PRO A 471 -7.43 -9.87 27.22
N LYS A 472 -7.51 -8.61 26.79
CA LYS A 472 -8.50 -8.12 25.83
C LYS A 472 -8.35 -8.81 24.47
N ALA A 473 -7.14 -8.84 23.91
CA ALA A 473 -6.85 -9.46 22.64
C ALA A 473 -7.14 -10.97 22.67
N ALA A 474 -6.78 -11.65 23.75
CA ALA A 474 -7.07 -13.07 23.92
C ALA A 474 -8.57 -13.37 23.86
N LYS A 475 -9.38 -12.56 24.56
CA LYS A 475 -10.84 -12.70 24.54
C LYS A 475 -11.42 -12.40 23.15
N GLU A 476 -10.94 -11.35 22.48
CA GLU A 476 -11.41 -10.98 21.14
C GLU A 476 -11.10 -12.09 20.13
N ILE A 477 -9.94 -12.74 20.21
CA ILE A 477 -9.60 -13.89 19.34
C ILE A 477 -10.61 -15.03 19.56
N ASP A 478 -10.87 -15.41 20.82
CA ASP A 478 -11.81 -16.49 21.14
C ASP A 478 -13.22 -16.20 20.62
N GLU A 479 -13.68 -14.94 20.72
CA GLU A 479 -14.97 -14.49 20.17
C GLU A 479 -14.98 -14.56 18.64
N LEU A 480 -13.92 -14.10 17.95
CA LEU A 480 -13.83 -14.13 16.50
C LEU A 480 -13.78 -15.57 15.95
N GLU A 481 -13.06 -16.46 16.59
CA GLU A 481 -13.04 -17.89 16.21
C GLU A 481 -14.42 -18.53 16.41
N LYS A 482 -15.12 -18.21 17.51
CA LYS A 482 -16.50 -18.64 17.75
C LYS A 482 -17.48 -18.16 16.66
N PHE A 483 -17.27 -16.95 16.13
CA PHE A 483 -18.09 -16.40 15.04
C PHE A 483 -17.70 -16.91 13.65
N GLY A 484 -16.70 -17.80 13.55
CA GLY A 484 -16.30 -18.43 12.30
C GLY A 484 -15.23 -17.69 11.49
N TYR A 485 -14.55 -16.71 12.08
CA TYR A 485 -13.49 -15.94 11.41
C TYR A 485 -12.08 -16.56 11.56
N GLY A 486 -11.95 -17.77 12.08
CA GLY A 486 -10.64 -18.40 12.30
C GLY A 486 -9.82 -18.68 11.04
N ASN A 487 -10.47 -18.89 9.89
CA ASN A 487 -9.82 -19.33 8.65
C ASN A 487 -9.36 -18.21 7.72
N ILE A 488 -9.64 -16.93 8.04
CA ILE A 488 -9.18 -15.80 7.22
C ILE A 488 -7.75 -15.36 7.58
N PRO A 489 -7.01 -14.74 6.65
CA PRO A 489 -5.64 -14.28 6.92
C PRO A 489 -5.57 -13.19 7.99
N VAL A 490 -4.37 -12.97 8.51
CA VAL A 490 -4.08 -11.96 9.52
C VAL A 490 -3.32 -10.78 8.91
N CYS A 491 -3.79 -9.58 9.22
CA CYS A 491 -3.13 -8.31 8.93
C CYS A 491 -2.54 -7.76 10.23
N MET A 492 -1.21 -7.79 10.35
CA MET A 492 -0.51 -7.23 11.51
C MET A 492 -0.47 -5.71 11.41
N ALA A 493 -1.06 -5.02 12.38
CA ALA A 493 -1.01 -3.58 12.52
C ALA A 493 0.10 -3.21 13.51
N LYS A 494 1.24 -2.81 12.97
CA LYS A 494 2.52 -2.60 13.68
C LYS A 494 3.18 -1.31 13.20
N THR A 495 4.09 -0.74 14.00
CA THR A 495 4.98 0.32 13.52
C THR A 495 5.77 -0.13 12.28
N GLN A 496 5.91 0.75 11.32
CA GLN A 496 6.68 0.51 10.10
C GLN A 496 8.19 0.72 10.29
N TYR A 497 8.60 1.38 11.36
CA TYR A 497 9.98 1.84 11.56
C TYR A 497 10.91 0.81 12.19
N SER A 498 10.41 -0.32 12.61
CA SER A 498 11.18 -1.37 13.27
C SER A 498 10.64 -2.75 12.91
N LEU A 499 11.47 -3.77 12.98
CA LEU A 499 11.03 -5.18 12.94
C LEU A 499 10.23 -5.56 14.20
N THR A 500 10.38 -4.81 15.30
CA THR A 500 9.62 -5.01 16.55
C THR A 500 8.35 -4.16 16.58
N ASP A 501 7.59 -4.21 17.65
CA ASP A 501 6.49 -3.31 17.97
C ASP A 501 6.94 -2.00 18.68
N ASP A 502 8.24 -1.82 18.87
CA ASP A 502 8.87 -0.61 19.42
C ASP A 502 9.66 0.11 18.31
N GLN A 503 9.15 1.26 17.87
CA GLN A 503 9.76 2.05 16.78
C GLN A 503 11.17 2.59 17.09
N THR A 504 11.62 2.56 18.34
CA THR A 504 12.96 3.01 18.74
C THR A 504 14.03 1.95 18.55
N LYS A 505 13.64 0.69 18.36
CA LYS A 505 14.56 -0.44 18.16
C LYS A 505 14.87 -0.59 16.69
N LEU A 506 15.97 0.02 16.26
CA LEU A 506 16.44 0.01 14.87
C LEU A 506 17.28 -1.22 14.54
N GLY A 507 17.61 -1.40 13.26
CA GLY A 507 18.46 -2.49 12.80
C GLY A 507 17.74 -3.85 12.79
N ARG A 508 18.40 -4.86 13.33
CA ARG A 508 17.84 -6.22 13.50
C ARG A 508 17.84 -6.61 14.98
N PRO A 509 16.84 -6.17 15.74
CA PRO A 509 16.70 -6.55 17.14
C PRO A 509 16.54 -8.07 17.31
N THR A 510 17.00 -8.59 18.43
CA THR A 510 16.87 -9.99 18.87
C THR A 510 16.41 -10.04 20.32
N GLY A 511 15.91 -11.19 20.79
CA GLY A 511 15.49 -11.36 22.18
C GLY A 511 14.25 -10.54 22.52
N PHE A 512 13.33 -10.34 21.58
CA PHE A 512 12.10 -9.57 21.79
C PHE A 512 10.85 -10.41 21.51
N ARG A 513 9.74 -9.98 22.09
CA ARG A 513 8.41 -10.56 21.84
C ARG A 513 7.49 -9.47 21.32
N ILE A 514 6.53 -9.83 20.49
CA ILE A 514 5.48 -8.94 19.99
C ILE A 514 4.30 -9.00 20.95
N THR A 515 3.77 -7.85 21.34
CA THR A 515 2.56 -7.77 22.19
C THR A 515 1.35 -7.41 21.37
N ILE A 516 0.36 -8.31 21.31
CA ILE A 516 -0.94 -8.04 20.69
C ILE A 516 -1.88 -7.43 21.74
N ARG A 517 -2.33 -6.21 21.51
CA ARG A 517 -3.17 -5.44 22.43
C ARG A 517 -4.65 -5.57 22.13
N GLN A 518 -4.99 -5.70 20.87
CA GLN A 518 -6.36 -5.79 20.40
C GLN A 518 -6.41 -6.57 19.09
N VAL A 519 -7.53 -7.26 18.86
CA VAL A 519 -7.81 -7.97 17.60
C VAL A 519 -9.21 -7.61 17.13
N THR A 520 -9.33 -7.24 15.86
CA THR A 520 -10.60 -6.92 15.22
C THR A 520 -10.74 -7.65 13.90
N VAL A 521 -11.95 -7.72 13.36
CA VAL A 521 -12.19 -8.30 12.03
C VAL A 521 -12.55 -7.21 11.03
N SER A 522 -11.91 -7.27 9.85
CA SER A 522 -12.35 -6.59 8.63
C SER A 522 -12.99 -7.65 7.73
N ALA A 523 -14.23 -8.01 8.05
CA ALA A 523 -14.90 -9.17 7.46
C ALA A 523 -15.21 -9.00 5.97
N GLY A 524 -15.48 -7.76 5.53
CA GLY A 524 -15.67 -7.42 4.12
C GLY A 524 -14.36 -7.47 3.33
N ALA A 525 -13.27 -7.01 3.92
CA ALA A 525 -11.94 -7.16 3.33
C ALA A 525 -11.46 -8.63 3.38
N GLY A 526 -11.91 -9.40 4.36
CA GLY A 526 -11.59 -10.81 4.51
C GLY A 526 -10.28 -11.07 5.25
N PHE A 527 -9.96 -10.27 6.28
CA PHE A 527 -8.81 -10.51 7.16
C PHE A 527 -9.06 -10.06 8.61
N ILE A 528 -8.30 -10.66 9.51
CA ILE A 528 -8.20 -10.25 10.93
C ILE A 528 -7.16 -9.13 11.03
N VAL A 529 -7.43 -8.10 11.84
CA VAL A 529 -6.46 -7.05 12.17
C VAL A 529 -5.95 -7.27 13.59
N ALA A 530 -4.67 -7.56 13.73
CA ALA A 530 -4.00 -7.73 15.02
C ALA A 530 -3.15 -6.49 15.35
N LEU A 531 -3.55 -5.73 16.37
CA LEU A 531 -2.93 -4.45 16.73
C LEU A 531 -1.89 -4.66 17.84
N THR A 532 -0.66 -4.23 17.58
CA THR A 532 0.46 -4.27 18.55
C THR A 532 0.56 -3.01 19.40
N GLY A 533 -0.08 -1.92 18.97
CA GLY A 533 -0.08 -0.63 19.63
C GLY A 533 -1.27 0.22 19.19
N GLU A 534 -1.24 1.50 19.56
CA GLU A 534 -2.18 2.46 19.01
C GLU A 534 -1.83 2.79 17.57
N ILE A 535 -2.57 2.22 16.64
CA ILE A 535 -2.43 2.51 15.22
C ILE A 535 -3.37 3.65 14.85
N MET A 536 -2.79 4.70 14.30
CA MET A 536 -3.48 5.94 13.98
C MET A 536 -4.27 5.79 12.69
N LYS A 537 -5.59 5.64 12.80
CA LYS A 537 -6.51 5.61 11.65
C LYS A 537 -6.95 7.02 11.19
N MET A 538 -6.64 8.04 11.97
CA MET A 538 -6.83 9.44 11.62
C MET A 538 -5.56 10.22 11.99
N PRO A 539 -4.62 10.38 11.05
CA PRO A 539 -3.43 11.19 11.25
C PRO A 539 -3.78 12.66 11.52
N GLY A 540 -2.92 13.37 12.22
CA GLY A 540 -3.03 14.81 12.38
C GLY A 540 -2.09 15.54 11.42
N LEU A 541 -2.40 16.78 11.10
CA LEU A 541 -1.46 17.67 10.44
C LEU A 541 -0.22 17.92 11.33
N PRO A 542 0.99 18.00 10.77
CA PRO A 542 2.20 18.36 11.52
C PRO A 542 2.19 19.84 11.91
N LYS A 543 3.20 20.27 12.66
CA LYS A 543 3.34 21.67 13.08
C LYS A 543 3.41 22.64 11.89
N VAL A 544 4.08 22.21 10.80
CA VAL A 544 4.16 22.92 9.53
C VAL A 544 3.71 21.94 8.45
N PRO A 545 2.44 21.96 8.06
CA PRO A 545 1.93 21.05 7.04
C PRO A 545 2.40 21.48 5.64
N ALA A 546 2.48 20.53 4.72
CA ALA A 546 2.80 20.79 3.31
C ALA A 546 1.82 21.80 2.69
N ALA A 547 0.58 21.80 3.15
CA ALA A 547 -0.47 22.73 2.74
C ALA A 547 -0.07 24.21 2.82
N GLU A 548 0.83 24.59 3.73
CA GLU A 548 1.30 26.00 3.84
C GLU A 548 2.18 26.45 2.65
N LYS A 549 2.69 25.50 1.86
CA LYS A 549 3.57 25.75 0.72
C LYS A 549 2.91 25.52 -0.63
N ILE A 550 1.79 24.81 -0.62
CA ILE A 550 1.04 24.52 -1.85
C ILE A 550 0.23 25.74 -2.23
N ASP A 551 0.39 26.20 -3.46
CA ASP A 551 -0.33 27.36 -4.00
C ASP A 551 -0.70 27.15 -5.47
N VAL A 552 -1.60 27.97 -5.98
CA VAL A 552 -2.03 27.97 -7.38
C VAL A 552 -2.10 29.42 -7.90
N ASP A 553 -1.49 29.68 -9.02
CA ASP A 553 -1.56 31.00 -9.66
C ASP A 553 -2.85 31.19 -10.46
N ASN A 554 -3.03 32.40 -11.01
CA ASN A 554 -4.22 32.75 -11.81
C ASN A 554 -4.31 32.03 -13.16
N THR A 555 -3.27 31.30 -13.57
CA THR A 555 -3.27 30.44 -14.76
C THR A 555 -3.65 29.00 -14.45
N GLY A 556 -3.78 28.66 -13.17
CA GLY A 556 -4.03 27.31 -12.69
C GLY A 556 -2.75 26.49 -12.48
N LYS A 557 -1.57 27.10 -12.60
CA LYS A 557 -0.30 26.42 -12.34
C LYS A 557 -0.08 26.25 -10.84
N ILE A 558 0.16 25.02 -10.40
CA ILE A 558 0.39 24.66 -9.00
C ILE A 558 1.88 24.76 -8.67
N SER A 559 2.17 25.23 -7.46
CA SER A 559 3.51 25.26 -6.87
C SER A 559 3.51 24.61 -5.49
N GLY A 560 4.68 24.18 -5.02
CA GLY A 560 4.84 23.61 -3.68
C GLY A 560 4.29 22.20 -3.48
N LEU A 561 3.82 21.56 -4.55
CA LEU A 561 3.39 20.17 -4.53
C LEU A 561 4.59 19.26 -4.83
N PHE A 562 5.53 19.18 -3.90
CA PHE A 562 6.81 18.42 -3.92
C PHE A 562 7.90 18.90 -4.87
#